data_a0635e0ba9cd6148e6f9e989e74f2d24
#
_entry.id   a0635e0ba9cd6148e6f9e989e74f2d24
#
_cell.length_a   1.000
_cell.length_b   1.000
_cell.length_c   1.000
_cell.angle_alpha   90.00
_cell.angle_beta   90.00
_cell.angle_gamma   90.00
#
_symmetry.space_group_name_H-M   'P 1'
#
loop_
_entity.id
_entity.type
_entity.pdbx_description
1 polymer ?
#
loop_
_entity_poly.entity_id
_entity_poly.type
_entity_poly.pdbx_seq_one_letter_code
_entity_poly.pdbx_strand_id
1 'polypeptide(L)'
;MAALVSIRDLTKTYPTGTRALDGISLDFHKGEFIVLIGLSGSGKSTLLRCINRLVDPTSGTVTFDGMDVTRAKGMELRRIRRRIGMIFQQFNLVKRSSVFTNVLAGRLGYRTTWRTIVGRPSRDDVALAFENLGRFGIVEKAFGRADALSGGQQQRVGIARALMQRPELMLADEPVASLDPATSHSVMKYLEEINKKDGITVVCSLHFLSLARRYGTRVIALNAGKVAFDGKPADIDDRRFREIYGEDAVEVEIGLGQTEPVPAEAGDSVDAPALDPRIPPDR
;
A
#
# COMPACT_ATOMS: atom_id res chain seq x y z
N MET A 1 18.85 6.00 14.62
CA MET A 1 18.71 4.87 13.66
C MET A 1 18.75 5.40 12.24
N ALA A 2 19.33 4.68 11.28
CA ALA A 2 19.33 5.11 9.88
C ALA A 2 17.89 5.10 9.32
N ALA A 3 17.56 6.06 8.47
CA ALA A 3 16.27 6.13 7.81
C ALA A 3 16.14 5.01 6.75
N LEU A 4 14.98 4.38 6.66
CA LEU A 4 14.65 3.45 5.56
C LEU A 4 14.42 4.21 4.27
N VAL A 5 13.68 5.32 4.33
CA VAL A 5 13.49 6.26 3.22
C VAL A 5 13.96 7.63 3.65
N SER A 6 14.80 8.26 2.85
CA SER A 6 15.22 9.65 3.07
C SER A 6 14.86 10.47 1.83
N ILE A 7 14.16 11.57 2.05
CA ILE A 7 13.68 12.50 1.04
C ILE A 7 14.31 13.84 1.33
N ARG A 8 14.93 14.49 0.32
CA ARG A 8 15.59 15.79 0.46
C ARG A 8 15.17 16.72 -0.68
N ASP A 9 14.61 17.86 -0.31
CA ASP A 9 14.20 18.96 -1.20
C ASP A 9 13.40 18.51 -2.42
N LEU A 10 12.53 17.49 -2.22
CA LEU A 10 11.79 16.85 -3.28
C LEU A 10 10.75 17.81 -3.87
N THR A 11 10.87 18.09 -5.15
CA THR A 11 9.96 18.97 -5.88
C THR A 11 9.39 18.23 -7.10
N LYS A 12 8.10 18.39 -7.33
CA LYS A 12 7.43 17.90 -8.54
C LYS A 12 6.54 18.97 -9.15
N THR A 13 6.89 19.41 -10.35
CA THR A 13 6.04 20.23 -11.19
C THR A 13 5.63 19.43 -12.42
N TYR A 14 4.34 19.37 -12.70
CA TYR A 14 3.79 18.70 -13.90
C TYR A 14 3.87 19.62 -15.12
N PRO A 15 3.81 19.07 -16.36
CA PRO A 15 3.85 19.89 -17.60
C PRO A 15 2.73 20.94 -17.66
N THR A 16 1.63 20.75 -16.95
CA THR A 16 0.54 21.72 -16.79
C THR A 16 0.90 22.95 -15.98
N GLY A 17 2.11 23.04 -15.42
CA GLY A 17 2.53 24.09 -14.49
C GLY A 17 2.17 23.82 -13.02
N THR A 18 1.39 22.80 -12.73
CA THR A 18 0.98 22.47 -11.35
C THR A 18 2.17 21.96 -10.54
N ARG A 19 2.53 22.67 -9.48
CA ARG A 19 3.56 22.28 -8.52
C ARG A 19 2.94 21.41 -7.43
N ALA A 20 3.05 20.11 -7.58
CA ALA A 20 2.42 19.13 -6.67
C ALA A 20 3.25 18.85 -5.41
N LEU A 21 4.58 19.01 -5.48
CA LEU A 21 5.50 18.94 -4.34
C LEU A 21 6.46 20.14 -4.41
N ASP A 22 6.73 20.75 -3.25
CA ASP A 22 7.51 21.96 -3.15
C ASP A 22 8.54 21.86 -2.00
N GLY A 23 9.71 21.26 -2.29
CA GLY A 23 10.84 21.20 -1.36
C GLY A 23 10.59 20.28 -0.16
N ILE A 24 9.95 19.12 -0.36
CA ILE A 24 9.65 18.16 0.72
C ILE A 24 10.96 17.49 1.20
N SER A 25 11.22 17.55 2.51
CA SER A 25 12.29 16.82 3.18
C SER A 25 11.74 16.04 4.36
N LEU A 26 11.88 14.69 4.33
CA LEU A 26 11.31 13.75 5.29
C LEU A 26 12.22 12.53 5.46
N ASP A 27 12.21 11.93 6.64
CA ASP A 27 12.82 10.63 6.91
C ASP A 27 11.78 9.66 7.45
N PHE A 28 11.71 8.44 6.89
CA PHE A 28 10.88 7.35 7.39
C PHE A 28 11.77 6.26 7.97
N HIS A 29 11.44 5.78 9.17
CA HIS A 29 12.21 4.75 9.84
C HIS A 29 11.56 3.38 9.72
N LYS A 30 12.36 2.32 9.89
CA LYS A 30 11.87 0.94 9.83
C LYS A 30 10.82 0.69 10.91
N GLY A 31 9.71 0.04 10.52
CA GLY A 31 8.62 -0.34 11.41
C GLY A 31 7.61 0.78 11.72
N GLU A 32 7.79 2.01 11.22
CA GLU A 32 6.79 3.07 11.39
C GLU A 32 5.51 2.74 10.60
N PHE A 33 4.36 3.14 11.16
CA PHE A 33 3.09 3.27 10.45
C PHE A 33 2.79 4.75 10.26
N ILE A 34 3.17 5.28 9.09
CA ILE A 34 3.05 6.71 8.76
C ILE A 34 1.76 6.93 7.99
N VAL A 35 0.97 7.91 8.43
CA VAL A 35 -0.24 8.32 7.72
C VAL A 35 -0.03 9.70 7.12
N LEU A 36 -0.22 9.80 5.79
CA LEU A 36 -0.23 11.07 5.06
C LEU A 36 -1.66 11.61 5.02
N ILE A 37 -1.89 12.82 5.51
CA ILE A 37 -3.18 13.49 5.47
C ILE A 37 -3.10 14.83 4.71
N GLY A 38 -4.23 15.42 4.44
CA GLY A 38 -4.37 16.72 3.76
C GLY A 38 -5.46 16.70 2.69
N LEU A 39 -5.82 17.86 2.20
CA LEU A 39 -6.84 18.04 1.17
C LEU A 39 -6.55 17.28 -0.13
N SER A 40 -7.58 17.09 -0.95
CA SER A 40 -7.40 16.61 -2.33
C SER A 40 -6.46 17.57 -3.08
N GLY A 41 -5.52 17.01 -3.84
CA GLY A 41 -4.50 17.82 -4.54
C GLY A 41 -3.33 18.32 -3.67
N SER A 42 -3.27 18.02 -2.37
CA SER A 42 -2.16 18.46 -1.50
C SER A 42 -0.79 17.81 -1.81
N GLY A 43 -0.74 16.80 -2.68
CA GLY A 43 0.51 16.15 -3.10
C GLY A 43 0.75 14.74 -2.56
N LYS A 44 -0.14 14.18 -1.71
CA LYS A 44 0.01 12.85 -1.07
C LYS A 44 0.33 11.73 -2.06
N SER A 45 -0.53 11.54 -3.07
CA SER A 45 -0.34 10.50 -4.09
C SER A 45 0.92 10.74 -4.93
N THR A 46 1.26 12.02 -5.20
CA THR A 46 2.48 12.37 -5.92
C THR A 46 3.71 12.01 -5.10
N LEU A 47 3.70 12.27 -3.78
CA LEU A 47 4.79 11.89 -2.88
C LEU A 47 5.00 10.37 -2.87
N LEU A 48 3.94 9.58 -2.65
CA LEU A 48 4.03 8.12 -2.68
C LEU A 48 4.58 7.59 -4.01
N ARG A 49 4.12 8.17 -5.13
CA ARG A 49 4.57 7.77 -6.47
C ARG A 49 6.01 8.22 -6.78
N CYS A 50 6.50 9.29 -6.18
CA CYS A 50 7.90 9.69 -6.27
C CYS A 50 8.81 8.75 -5.44
N ILE A 51 8.38 8.31 -4.26
CA ILE A 51 9.15 7.36 -3.43
C ILE A 51 9.40 6.05 -4.19
N ASN A 52 8.41 5.55 -4.90
CA ASN A 52 8.50 4.32 -5.72
C ASN A 52 8.99 4.63 -7.15
N ARG A 53 9.20 5.92 -7.46
CA ARG A 53 9.56 6.42 -8.78
C ARG A 53 8.62 5.98 -9.91
N LEU A 54 7.34 5.85 -9.63
CA LEU A 54 6.29 5.79 -10.65
C LEU A 54 6.08 7.15 -11.31
N VAL A 55 6.44 8.21 -10.60
CA VAL A 55 6.53 9.59 -11.07
C VAL A 55 7.96 10.07 -10.82
N ASP A 56 8.63 10.56 -11.85
CA ASP A 56 9.95 11.17 -11.71
C ASP A 56 9.80 12.55 -11.06
N PRO A 57 10.55 12.86 -9.98
CA PRO A 57 10.60 14.21 -9.42
C PRO A 57 11.23 15.19 -10.41
N THR A 58 10.94 16.48 -10.24
CA THR A 58 11.56 17.55 -11.03
C THR A 58 12.95 17.89 -10.47
N SER A 59 13.08 17.88 -9.12
CA SER A 59 14.35 18.07 -8.40
C SER A 59 14.30 17.42 -7.03
N GLY A 60 15.41 17.42 -6.32
CA GLY A 60 15.58 16.75 -5.03
C GLY A 60 15.95 15.28 -5.17
N THR A 61 16.05 14.59 -4.04
CA THR A 61 16.51 13.19 -3.99
C THR A 61 15.63 12.35 -3.09
N VAL A 62 15.47 11.08 -3.49
CA VAL A 62 14.86 10.02 -2.67
C VAL A 62 15.86 8.88 -2.57
N THR A 63 16.19 8.47 -1.35
CA THR A 63 16.97 7.27 -1.08
C THR A 63 16.12 6.24 -0.35
N PHE A 64 16.31 4.97 -0.66
CA PHE A 64 15.68 3.83 0.00
C PHE A 64 16.77 2.87 0.48
N ASP A 65 16.90 2.70 1.79
CA ASP A 65 17.93 1.86 2.42
C ASP A 65 19.35 2.15 1.87
N GLY A 66 19.68 3.45 1.76
CA GLY A 66 20.94 3.95 1.21
C GLY A 66 21.06 3.94 -0.31
N MET A 67 20.12 3.36 -1.05
CA MET A 67 20.13 3.35 -2.52
C MET A 67 19.41 4.59 -3.08
N ASP A 68 20.04 5.27 -4.04
CA ASP A 68 19.45 6.45 -4.71
C ASP A 68 18.35 6.04 -5.69
N VAL A 69 17.09 6.16 -5.26
CA VAL A 69 15.92 5.87 -6.09
C VAL A 69 15.82 6.84 -7.27
N THR A 70 16.21 8.11 -7.05
CA THR A 70 16.05 9.18 -8.03
C THR A 70 16.90 8.97 -9.27
N ARG A 71 18.11 8.44 -9.08
CA ARG A 71 19.09 8.21 -10.16
C ARG A 71 19.12 6.79 -10.69
N ALA A 72 18.60 5.82 -9.91
CA ALA A 72 18.58 4.41 -10.29
C ALA A 72 17.92 4.18 -11.66
N LYS A 73 18.45 3.27 -12.47
CA LYS A 73 17.92 2.94 -13.81
C LYS A 73 17.88 1.42 -14.02
N GLY A 74 17.07 0.98 -14.95
CA GLY A 74 17.06 -0.41 -15.43
C GLY A 74 16.94 -1.43 -14.28
N MET A 75 17.96 -2.29 -14.15
CA MET A 75 17.97 -3.38 -13.15
C MET A 75 18.03 -2.88 -11.71
N GLU A 76 18.72 -1.79 -11.44
CA GLU A 76 18.84 -1.20 -10.11
C GLU A 76 17.49 -0.70 -9.63
N LEU A 77 16.78 0.11 -10.43
CA LEU A 77 15.42 0.57 -10.09
C LEU A 77 14.46 -0.61 -9.89
N ARG A 78 14.56 -1.64 -10.73
CA ARG A 78 13.77 -2.86 -10.57
C ARG A 78 14.08 -3.56 -9.24
N ARG A 79 15.35 -3.60 -8.81
CA ARG A 79 15.77 -4.17 -7.52
C ARG A 79 15.18 -3.39 -6.35
N ILE A 80 15.21 -2.06 -6.40
CA ILE A 80 14.60 -1.19 -5.38
C ILE A 80 13.08 -1.46 -5.31
N ARG A 81 12.38 -1.40 -6.45
CA ARG A 81 10.92 -1.60 -6.52
C ARG A 81 10.45 -2.97 -6.03
N ARG A 82 11.27 -4.01 -6.07
CA ARG A 82 10.94 -5.32 -5.49
C ARG A 82 10.78 -5.27 -3.96
N ARG A 83 11.47 -4.32 -3.31
CA ARG A 83 11.43 -4.14 -1.85
C ARG A 83 10.35 -3.15 -1.41
N ILE A 84 9.63 -2.55 -2.36
CA ILE A 84 8.57 -1.56 -2.13
C ILE A 84 7.26 -2.10 -2.69
N GLY A 85 6.32 -2.49 -1.82
CA GLY A 85 4.96 -2.85 -2.21
C GLY A 85 4.13 -1.59 -2.46
N MET A 86 3.22 -1.64 -3.45
CA MET A 86 2.30 -0.52 -3.72
C MET A 86 0.87 -1.01 -3.81
N ILE A 87 0.01 -0.39 -2.99
CA ILE A 87 -1.44 -0.56 -3.01
C ILE A 87 -2.03 0.71 -3.62
N PHE A 88 -2.86 0.57 -4.63
CA PHE A 88 -3.43 1.68 -5.40
C PHE A 88 -4.89 1.91 -5.04
N GLN A 89 -5.34 3.15 -5.13
CA GLN A 89 -6.72 3.57 -4.92
C GLN A 89 -7.72 2.82 -5.82
N GLN A 90 -7.39 2.62 -7.09
CA GLN A 90 -8.24 1.93 -8.08
C GLN A 90 -7.93 0.43 -8.19
N PHE A 91 -7.38 -0.21 -7.17
CA PHE A 91 -7.00 -1.63 -7.11
C PHE A 91 -6.00 -2.06 -8.21
N ASN A 92 -6.08 -1.53 -9.41
CA ASN A 92 -5.25 -1.84 -10.60
C ASN A 92 -5.14 -3.35 -10.87
N LEU A 93 -6.27 -4.05 -10.76
CA LEU A 93 -6.37 -5.45 -11.11
C LEU A 93 -6.64 -5.63 -12.61
N VAL A 94 -6.08 -6.71 -13.17
CA VAL A 94 -6.44 -7.16 -14.52
C VAL A 94 -7.83 -7.80 -14.43
N LYS A 95 -8.87 -7.03 -14.77
CA LYS A 95 -10.29 -7.36 -14.52
C LYS A 95 -10.71 -8.73 -15.01
N ARG A 96 -10.34 -9.11 -16.24
CA ARG A 96 -10.73 -10.38 -16.87
C ARG A 96 -9.85 -11.58 -16.47
N SER A 97 -8.80 -11.37 -15.69
CA SER A 97 -7.94 -12.44 -15.17
C SER A 97 -8.45 -12.94 -13.82
N SER A 98 -8.03 -14.15 -13.46
CA SER A 98 -8.35 -14.71 -12.14
C SER A 98 -7.68 -13.91 -11.02
N VAL A 99 -8.24 -14.02 -9.81
CA VAL A 99 -7.67 -13.49 -8.58
C VAL A 99 -6.25 -14.00 -8.39
N PHE A 100 -6.06 -15.30 -8.52
CA PHE A 100 -4.75 -15.95 -8.40
C PHE A 100 -3.71 -15.37 -9.38
N THR A 101 -4.06 -15.16 -10.64
CA THR A 101 -3.18 -14.55 -11.64
C THR A 101 -2.81 -13.11 -11.26
N ASN A 102 -3.77 -12.34 -10.73
CA ASN A 102 -3.52 -10.99 -10.24
C ASN A 102 -2.53 -10.98 -9.07
N VAL A 103 -2.66 -11.91 -8.12
CA VAL A 103 -1.74 -12.03 -6.98
C VAL A 103 -0.35 -12.44 -7.46
N LEU A 104 -0.24 -13.47 -8.29
CA LEU A 104 1.02 -13.92 -8.88
C LEU A 104 1.78 -12.82 -9.64
N ALA A 105 1.06 -11.85 -10.23
CA ALA A 105 1.68 -10.72 -10.92
C ALA A 105 2.64 -9.91 -10.02
N GLY A 106 2.46 -9.95 -8.69
CA GLY A 106 3.40 -9.36 -7.74
C GLY A 106 4.82 -9.94 -7.81
N ARG A 107 4.99 -11.17 -8.34
CA ARG A 107 6.31 -11.82 -8.52
C ARG A 107 6.98 -11.54 -9.85
N LEU A 108 6.31 -10.84 -10.80
CA LEU A 108 6.87 -10.55 -12.12
C LEU A 108 8.21 -9.80 -12.04
N GLY A 109 8.37 -8.96 -11.04
CA GLY A 109 9.62 -8.26 -10.79
C GLY A 109 10.84 -9.18 -10.57
N TYR A 110 10.65 -10.42 -10.11
CA TYR A 110 11.69 -11.37 -9.75
C TYR A 110 12.08 -12.31 -10.89
N ARG A 111 11.33 -12.30 -12.00
CA ARG A 111 11.56 -13.19 -13.14
C ARG A 111 12.31 -12.47 -14.25
N THR A 112 13.13 -13.20 -14.99
CA THR A 112 13.65 -12.71 -16.26
C THR A 112 12.52 -12.68 -17.29
N THR A 113 12.56 -11.70 -18.21
CA THR A 113 11.49 -11.48 -19.21
C THR A 113 11.12 -12.75 -19.98
N TRP A 114 12.11 -13.56 -20.38
CA TRP A 114 11.88 -14.83 -21.07
C TRP A 114 11.11 -15.85 -20.23
N ARG A 115 11.49 -16.04 -18.95
CA ARG A 115 10.78 -16.93 -18.02
C ARG A 115 9.37 -16.42 -17.68
N THR A 116 9.12 -15.14 -17.82
CA THR A 116 7.80 -14.55 -17.61
C THR A 116 6.84 -14.90 -18.76
N ILE A 117 7.35 -14.94 -20.01
CA ILE A 117 6.54 -15.18 -21.20
C ILE A 117 6.23 -16.68 -21.36
N VAL A 118 7.18 -17.56 -21.05
CA VAL A 118 7.05 -19.02 -21.32
C VAL A 118 6.87 -19.84 -20.05
N GLY A 119 7.15 -19.25 -18.87
CA GLY A 119 7.29 -20.00 -17.62
C GLY A 119 6.04 -20.11 -16.77
N ARG A 120 5.77 -21.32 -16.29
CA ARG A 120 4.85 -21.57 -15.19
C ARG A 120 5.36 -20.92 -13.91
N PRO A 121 4.46 -20.53 -12.97
CA PRO A 121 4.89 -20.06 -11.65
C PRO A 121 5.66 -21.18 -10.93
N SER A 122 6.65 -20.81 -10.10
CA SER A 122 7.32 -21.79 -9.25
C SER A 122 6.35 -22.32 -8.18
N ARG A 123 6.60 -23.51 -7.65
CA ARG A 123 5.80 -24.06 -6.54
C ARG A 123 5.78 -23.12 -5.34
N ASP A 124 6.90 -22.48 -5.03
CA ASP A 124 7.02 -21.51 -3.94
C ASP A 124 6.16 -20.25 -4.20
N ASP A 125 6.13 -19.74 -5.44
CA ASP A 125 5.29 -18.59 -5.79
C ASP A 125 3.80 -18.94 -5.71
N VAL A 126 3.43 -20.17 -6.08
CA VAL A 126 2.05 -20.69 -5.97
C VAL A 126 1.66 -20.80 -4.49
N ALA A 127 2.49 -21.44 -3.66
CA ALA A 127 2.26 -21.57 -2.23
C ALA A 127 2.11 -20.20 -1.55
N LEU A 128 3.03 -19.26 -1.84
CA LEU A 128 2.99 -17.91 -1.30
C LEU A 128 1.72 -17.15 -1.74
N ALA A 129 1.24 -17.38 -2.97
CA ALA A 129 0.01 -16.75 -3.44
C ALA A 129 -1.22 -17.24 -2.67
N PHE A 130 -1.31 -18.55 -2.43
CA PHE A 130 -2.40 -19.13 -1.63
C PHE A 130 -2.32 -18.74 -0.15
N GLU A 131 -1.12 -18.70 0.43
CA GLU A 131 -0.88 -18.18 1.78
C GLU A 131 -1.41 -16.74 1.92
N ASN A 132 -1.01 -15.84 1.01
CA ASN A 132 -1.48 -14.46 1.04
C ASN A 132 -2.99 -14.34 0.80
N LEU A 133 -3.59 -15.15 -0.07
CA LEU A 133 -5.04 -15.17 -0.27
C LEU A 133 -5.77 -15.68 0.98
N GLY A 134 -5.26 -16.72 1.63
CA GLY A 134 -5.79 -17.24 2.89
C GLY A 134 -5.72 -16.21 4.02
N ARG A 135 -4.59 -15.51 4.15
CA ARG A 135 -4.41 -14.45 5.15
C ARG A 135 -5.47 -13.35 5.08
N PHE A 136 -5.99 -13.05 3.89
CA PHE A 136 -7.03 -12.04 3.70
C PHE A 136 -8.43 -12.61 3.49
N GLY A 137 -8.64 -13.92 3.75
CA GLY A 137 -9.96 -14.57 3.67
C GLY A 137 -10.57 -14.49 2.28
N ILE A 138 -9.76 -14.76 1.22
CA ILE A 138 -10.24 -14.68 -0.17
C ILE A 138 -9.77 -15.86 -1.03
N VAL A 139 -9.29 -16.92 -0.39
CA VAL A 139 -8.74 -18.11 -1.09
C VAL A 139 -9.78 -18.83 -1.94
N GLU A 140 -11.02 -18.89 -1.49
CA GLU A 140 -12.14 -19.53 -2.21
C GLU A 140 -12.47 -18.83 -3.54
N LYS A 141 -12.06 -17.57 -3.71
CA LYS A 141 -12.21 -16.79 -4.94
C LYS A 141 -10.99 -16.85 -5.87
N ALA A 142 -9.96 -17.65 -5.52
CA ALA A 142 -8.68 -17.67 -6.24
C ALA A 142 -8.81 -17.82 -7.74
N PHE A 143 -9.69 -18.70 -8.20
CA PHE A 143 -9.89 -18.98 -9.63
C PHE A 143 -11.00 -18.14 -10.28
N GLY A 144 -11.75 -17.38 -9.50
CA GLY A 144 -12.75 -16.43 -9.98
C GLY A 144 -12.12 -15.22 -10.66
N ARG A 145 -12.87 -14.54 -11.50
CA ARG A 145 -12.45 -13.31 -12.18
C ARG A 145 -12.40 -12.14 -11.20
N ALA A 146 -11.40 -11.27 -11.36
CA ALA A 146 -11.22 -10.13 -10.49
C ALA A 146 -12.34 -9.07 -10.60
N ASP A 147 -13.00 -8.95 -11.75
CA ASP A 147 -14.11 -8.03 -11.96
C ASP A 147 -15.45 -8.50 -11.34
N ALA A 148 -15.54 -9.76 -10.91
CA ALA A 148 -16.69 -10.31 -10.20
C ALA A 148 -16.64 -10.06 -8.67
N LEU A 149 -15.57 -9.44 -8.18
CA LEU A 149 -15.34 -9.17 -6.76
C LEU A 149 -15.95 -7.83 -6.32
N SER A 150 -16.39 -7.74 -5.05
CA SER A 150 -16.71 -6.47 -4.42
C SER A 150 -15.46 -5.58 -4.28
N GLY A 151 -15.64 -4.27 -4.07
CA GLY A 151 -14.53 -3.32 -3.89
C GLY A 151 -13.57 -3.74 -2.77
N GLY A 152 -14.10 -4.15 -1.62
CA GLY A 152 -13.30 -4.63 -0.49
C GLY A 152 -12.54 -5.93 -0.81
N GLN A 153 -13.15 -6.85 -1.56
CA GLN A 153 -12.47 -8.05 -2.03
C GLN A 153 -11.37 -7.72 -3.03
N GLN A 154 -11.61 -6.80 -3.97
CA GLN A 154 -10.57 -6.32 -4.91
C GLN A 154 -9.39 -5.68 -4.16
N GLN A 155 -9.67 -4.92 -3.10
CA GLN A 155 -8.62 -4.33 -2.27
C GLN A 155 -7.78 -5.39 -1.56
N ARG A 156 -8.39 -6.43 -1.00
CA ARG A 156 -7.66 -7.56 -0.39
C ARG A 156 -6.75 -8.26 -1.41
N VAL A 157 -7.22 -8.45 -2.64
CA VAL A 157 -6.38 -8.96 -3.74
C VAL A 157 -5.21 -8.03 -4.05
N GLY A 158 -5.43 -6.71 -4.05
CA GLY A 158 -4.39 -5.70 -4.21
C GLY A 158 -3.31 -5.78 -3.13
N ILE A 159 -3.72 -5.97 -1.87
CA ILE A 159 -2.81 -6.16 -0.72
C ILE A 159 -2.03 -7.48 -0.88
N ALA A 160 -2.73 -8.59 -1.15
CA ALA A 160 -2.10 -9.90 -1.36
C ALA A 160 -1.05 -9.84 -2.49
N ARG A 161 -1.37 -9.17 -3.61
CA ARG A 161 -0.42 -8.95 -4.70
C ARG A 161 0.82 -8.16 -4.28
N ALA A 162 0.64 -7.11 -3.47
CA ALA A 162 1.77 -6.31 -2.99
C ALA A 162 2.68 -7.13 -2.06
N LEU A 163 2.13 -7.97 -1.19
CA LEU A 163 2.88 -8.85 -0.29
C LEU A 163 3.66 -9.96 -1.02
N MET A 164 3.26 -10.35 -2.24
CA MET A 164 4.06 -11.28 -3.05
C MET A 164 5.49 -10.80 -3.26
N GLN A 165 5.74 -9.50 -3.17
CA GLN A 165 7.09 -8.94 -3.30
C GLN A 165 7.95 -9.15 -2.05
N ARG A 166 7.36 -9.56 -0.90
CA ARG A 166 8.01 -9.54 0.42
C ARG A 166 8.67 -8.18 0.69
N PRO A 167 7.89 -7.10 0.67
CA PRO A 167 8.41 -5.75 0.73
C PRO A 167 8.92 -5.39 2.13
N GLU A 168 9.83 -4.43 2.21
CA GLU A 168 10.25 -3.78 3.46
C GLU A 168 9.47 -2.49 3.72
N LEU A 169 8.92 -1.91 2.64
CA LEU A 169 8.09 -0.72 2.66
C LEU A 169 6.80 -0.99 1.88
N MET A 170 5.65 -0.72 2.51
CA MET A 170 4.34 -0.75 1.87
C MET A 170 3.82 0.68 1.70
N LEU A 171 3.63 1.09 0.46
CA LEU A 171 2.98 2.36 0.11
C LEU A 171 1.51 2.09 -0.21
N ALA A 172 0.59 2.80 0.43
CA ALA A 172 -0.84 2.66 0.20
C ALA A 172 -1.46 4.01 -0.18
N ASP A 173 -1.85 4.15 -1.44
CA ASP A 173 -2.43 5.38 -1.99
C ASP A 173 -3.96 5.30 -1.87
N GLU A 174 -4.52 5.97 -0.86
CA GLU A 174 -5.95 6.02 -0.53
C GLU A 174 -6.64 4.63 -0.53
N PRO A 175 -6.14 3.67 0.27
CA PRO A 175 -6.55 2.26 0.17
C PRO A 175 -8.00 2.02 0.60
N VAL A 176 -8.70 3.01 1.16
CA VAL A 176 -10.07 2.91 1.69
C VAL A 176 -11.05 3.92 1.07
N ALA A 177 -10.62 4.75 0.12
CA ALA A 177 -11.42 5.89 -0.39
C ALA A 177 -12.77 5.51 -1.02
N SER A 178 -12.90 4.28 -1.53
CA SER A 178 -14.10 3.81 -2.24
C SER A 178 -14.82 2.68 -1.50
N LEU A 179 -14.57 2.53 -0.19
CA LEU A 179 -15.08 1.44 0.61
C LEU A 179 -16.04 1.96 1.69
N ASP A 180 -16.98 1.13 2.07
CA ASP A 180 -17.83 1.38 3.24
C ASP A 180 -17.01 1.41 4.54
N PRO A 181 -17.52 2.00 5.64
CA PRO A 181 -16.77 2.14 6.89
C PRO A 181 -16.27 0.82 7.48
N ALA A 182 -17.07 -0.24 7.47
CA ALA A 182 -16.69 -1.55 8.04
C ALA A 182 -15.56 -2.20 7.24
N THR A 183 -15.66 -2.17 5.91
CA THR A 183 -14.61 -2.66 5.00
C THR A 183 -13.33 -1.80 5.13
N SER A 184 -13.46 -0.48 5.30
CA SER A 184 -12.34 0.43 5.51
C SER A 184 -11.55 0.06 6.77
N HIS A 185 -12.23 -0.21 7.87
CA HIS A 185 -11.59 -0.70 9.11
C HIS A 185 -10.90 -2.05 8.91
N SER A 186 -11.52 -2.98 8.18
CA SER A 186 -10.91 -4.28 7.88
C SER A 186 -9.61 -4.13 7.08
N VAL A 187 -9.60 -3.28 6.05
CA VAL A 187 -8.41 -2.98 5.25
C VAL A 187 -7.30 -2.35 6.10
N MET A 188 -7.65 -1.36 6.94
CA MET A 188 -6.67 -0.73 7.84
C MET A 188 -6.10 -1.70 8.87
N LYS A 189 -6.92 -2.62 9.38
CA LYS A 189 -6.48 -3.71 10.28
C LYS A 189 -5.48 -4.63 9.59
N TYR A 190 -5.69 -4.99 8.32
CA TYR A 190 -4.71 -5.77 7.56
C TYR A 190 -3.38 -5.02 7.40
N LEU A 191 -3.39 -3.71 7.13
CA LEU A 191 -2.17 -2.91 7.05
C LEU A 191 -1.47 -2.82 8.42
N GLU A 192 -2.23 -2.68 9.50
CA GLU A 192 -1.70 -2.71 10.87
C GLU A 192 -1.05 -4.07 11.20
N GLU A 193 -1.68 -5.18 10.82
CA GLU A 193 -1.11 -6.51 11.00
C GLU A 193 0.18 -6.71 10.21
N ILE A 194 0.24 -6.25 8.97
CA ILE A 194 1.44 -6.25 8.13
C ILE A 194 2.56 -5.46 8.80
N ASN A 195 2.24 -4.30 9.37
CA ASN A 195 3.23 -3.49 10.09
C ASN A 195 3.71 -4.17 11.37
N LYS A 196 2.79 -4.61 12.24
CA LYS A 196 3.13 -5.13 13.58
C LYS A 196 3.70 -6.54 13.57
N LYS A 197 3.14 -7.45 12.73
CA LYS A 197 3.55 -8.86 12.70
C LYS A 197 4.72 -9.11 11.76
N ASP A 198 4.72 -8.47 10.59
CA ASP A 198 5.76 -8.69 9.57
C ASP A 198 6.90 -7.65 9.68
N GLY A 199 6.75 -6.61 10.52
CA GLY A 199 7.75 -5.55 10.69
C GLY A 199 7.90 -4.63 9.47
N ILE A 200 6.93 -4.67 8.53
CA ILE A 200 6.96 -3.88 7.30
C ILE A 200 6.60 -2.43 7.63
N THR A 201 7.42 -1.49 7.17
CA THR A 201 7.12 -0.06 7.27
C THR A 201 5.93 0.27 6.35
N VAL A 202 4.94 1.00 6.87
CA VAL A 202 3.74 1.37 6.10
C VAL A 202 3.67 2.88 5.95
N VAL A 203 3.45 3.37 4.73
CA VAL A 203 3.11 4.77 4.45
C VAL A 203 1.79 4.79 3.70
N CYS A 204 0.75 5.29 4.36
CA CYS A 204 -0.63 5.25 3.88
C CYS A 204 -1.20 6.66 3.74
N SER A 205 -1.75 7.03 2.58
CA SER A 205 -2.50 8.28 2.45
C SER A 205 -3.96 8.07 2.82
N LEU A 206 -4.50 8.94 3.66
CA LEU A 206 -5.89 8.91 4.12
C LEU A 206 -6.51 10.31 4.03
N HIS A 207 -7.85 10.35 3.92
CA HIS A 207 -8.63 11.57 4.03
C HIS A 207 -9.20 11.79 5.43
N PHE A 208 -9.37 10.73 6.22
CA PHE A 208 -10.04 10.77 7.52
C PHE A 208 -9.02 10.78 8.66
N LEU A 209 -9.04 11.85 9.46
CA LEU A 209 -8.17 12.00 10.62
C LEU A 209 -8.44 10.94 11.70
N SER A 210 -9.71 10.50 11.86
CA SER A 210 -10.10 9.45 12.79
C SER A 210 -9.35 8.13 12.53
N LEU A 211 -9.20 7.72 11.26
CA LEU A 211 -8.39 6.55 10.90
C LEU A 211 -6.90 6.79 11.14
N ALA A 212 -6.40 8.02 10.85
CA ALA A 212 -5.02 8.37 11.10
C ALA A 212 -4.67 8.31 12.58
N ARG A 213 -5.57 8.80 13.47
CA ARG A 213 -5.41 8.74 14.93
C ARG A 213 -5.43 7.30 15.45
N ARG A 214 -6.25 6.42 14.86
CA ARG A 214 -6.38 5.05 15.31
C ARG A 214 -5.20 4.16 14.90
N TYR A 215 -4.69 4.28 13.68
CA TYR A 215 -3.75 3.33 13.11
C TYR A 215 -2.33 3.88 12.97
N GLY A 216 -2.17 5.20 12.79
CA GLY A 216 -0.87 5.82 12.58
C GLY A 216 -0.04 5.91 13.87
N THR A 217 1.24 5.59 13.76
CA THR A 217 2.23 5.91 14.80
C THR A 217 2.78 7.34 14.61
N ARG A 218 2.72 7.84 13.37
CA ARG A 218 3.14 9.18 12.97
C ARG A 218 2.21 9.68 11.87
N VAL A 219 1.87 10.96 11.92
CA VAL A 219 1.06 11.64 10.91
C VAL A 219 1.87 12.76 10.28
N ILE A 220 1.82 12.82 8.95
CA ILE A 220 2.41 13.89 8.16
C ILE A 220 1.28 14.55 7.38
N ALA A 221 1.05 15.83 7.60
CA ALA A 221 0.07 16.60 6.85
C ALA A 221 0.74 17.36 5.71
N LEU A 222 0.16 17.24 4.51
CA LEU A 222 0.57 18.01 3.35
C LEU A 222 -0.48 19.09 3.03
N ASN A 223 0.00 20.30 2.78
CA ASN A 223 -0.81 21.40 2.26
C ASN A 223 -0.06 22.08 1.11
N ALA A 224 -0.72 22.22 -0.04
CA ALA A 224 -0.15 22.86 -1.24
C ALA A 224 1.27 22.37 -1.61
N GLY A 225 1.50 21.06 -1.50
CA GLY A 225 2.80 20.45 -1.83
C GLY A 225 3.89 20.60 -0.78
N LYS A 226 3.59 21.14 0.40
CA LYS A 226 4.52 21.32 1.52
C LYS A 226 4.10 20.50 2.73
N VAL A 227 5.06 20.20 3.62
CA VAL A 227 4.79 19.62 4.93
C VAL A 227 4.22 20.70 5.83
N ALA A 228 2.96 20.58 6.23
CA ALA A 228 2.30 21.46 7.19
C ALA A 228 2.43 20.96 8.63
N PHE A 229 2.51 19.64 8.82
CA PHE A 229 2.65 18.99 10.11
C PHE A 229 3.42 17.68 9.98
N ASP A 230 4.22 17.36 10.98
CA ASP A 230 4.92 16.07 11.11
C ASP A 230 5.05 15.76 12.61
N GLY A 231 4.34 14.73 13.09
CA GLY A 231 4.31 14.41 14.51
C GLY A 231 3.38 13.26 14.87
N LYS A 232 3.08 13.14 16.15
CA LYS A 232 2.14 12.11 16.63
C LYS A 232 0.70 12.49 16.28
N PRO A 233 -0.18 11.51 16.01
CA PRO A 233 -1.61 11.78 15.76
C PRO A 233 -2.29 12.58 16.88
N ALA A 234 -1.90 12.35 18.14
CA ALA A 234 -2.46 13.03 19.30
C ALA A 234 -2.11 14.54 19.37
N ASP A 235 -1.06 14.97 18.66
CA ASP A 235 -0.62 16.36 18.65
C ASP A 235 -1.43 17.23 17.65
N ILE A 236 -2.38 16.63 16.91
CA ILE A 236 -3.29 17.35 16.02
C ILE A 236 -4.50 17.81 16.84
N ASP A 237 -4.46 19.06 17.31
CA ASP A 237 -5.59 19.77 17.93
C ASP A 237 -6.51 20.40 16.88
N ASP A 238 -7.62 21.03 17.33
CA ASP A 238 -8.60 21.68 16.45
C ASP A 238 -7.98 22.80 15.60
N ARG A 239 -7.00 23.52 16.13
CA ARG A 239 -6.32 24.58 15.41
C ARG A 239 -5.52 23.99 14.24
N ARG A 240 -4.70 22.97 14.50
CA ARG A 240 -3.92 22.27 13.45
C ARG A 240 -4.82 21.58 12.45
N PHE A 241 -5.94 21.03 12.91
CA PHE A 241 -6.93 20.45 12.01
C PHE A 241 -7.44 21.48 10.99
N ARG A 242 -7.81 22.70 11.43
CA ARG A 242 -8.21 23.79 10.54
C ARG A 242 -7.09 24.27 9.62
N GLU A 243 -5.87 24.34 10.11
CA GLU A 243 -4.68 24.68 9.29
C GLU A 243 -4.46 23.65 8.16
N ILE A 244 -4.77 22.37 8.38
CA ILE A 244 -4.59 21.28 7.42
C ILE A 244 -5.75 21.19 6.42
N TYR A 245 -7.00 21.33 6.91
CA TYR A 245 -8.20 21.03 6.14
C TYR A 245 -9.02 22.30 5.78
N GLY A 246 -8.66 23.46 6.31
CA GLY A 246 -9.36 24.74 6.11
C GLY A 246 -10.26 25.10 7.31
N GLU A 247 -10.59 26.40 7.42
CA GLU A 247 -11.35 26.96 8.56
C GLU A 247 -12.76 26.35 8.69
N ASP A 248 -13.41 26.01 7.57
CA ASP A 248 -14.77 25.46 7.53
C ASP A 248 -14.80 23.92 7.62
N ALA A 249 -13.64 23.28 7.82
CA ALA A 249 -13.57 21.83 7.88
C ALA A 249 -14.19 21.29 9.17
N VAL A 250 -15.04 20.27 9.03
CA VAL A 250 -15.60 19.51 10.17
C VAL A 250 -14.98 18.13 10.17
N GLU A 251 -14.48 17.70 11.33
CA GLU A 251 -13.94 16.34 11.48
C GLU A 251 -15.09 15.33 11.39
N VAL A 252 -15.03 14.47 10.35
CA VAL A 252 -15.97 13.37 10.18
C VAL A 252 -15.41 12.13 10.87
N GLU A 253 -16.07 11.70 11.95
CA GLU A 253 -15.78 10.40 12.56
C GLU A 253 -16.37 9.30 11.67
N ILE A 254 -15.49 8.42 11.16
CA ILE A 254 -15.96 7.14 10.65
C ILE A 254 -16.31 6.28 11.88
N GLY A 255 -17.61 6.25 12.20
CA GLY A 255 -18.12 5.50 13.34
C GLY A 255 -17.69 4.03 13.25
N LEU A 256 -17.17 3.54 14.36
CA LEU A 256 -17.07 2.11 14.61
C LEU A 256 -18.51 1.60 14.71
N GLY A 257 -19.04 1.04 13.62
CA GLY A 257 -20.17 0.13 13.76
C GLY A 257 -19.77 -0.85 14.86
N GLN A 258 -20.66 -1.02 15.85
CA GLN A 258 -20.45 -2.00 16.90
C GLN A 258 -20.04 -3.30 16.21
N THR A 259 -18.80 -3.71 16.40
CA THR A 259 -18.36 -5.03 15.97
C THR A 259 -19.15 -6.02 16.80
N GLU A 260 -20.21 -6.58 16.25
CA GLU A 260 -20.67 -7.87 16.74
C GLU A 260 -19.46 -8.80 16.71
N PRO A 261 -19.16 -9.51 17.78
CA PRO A 261 -18.06 -10.45 17.80
C PRO A 261 -18.33 -11.46 16.69
N VAL A 262 -17.44 -11.52 15.72
CA VAL A 262 -17.42 -12.61 14.75
C VAL A 262 -17.32 -13.88 15.58
N PRO A 263 -18.27 -14.83 15.48
CA PRO A 263 -18.18 -16.09 16.20
C PRO A 263 -16.82 -16.70 15.86
N ALA A 264 -16.07 -17.07 16.87
CA ALA A 264 -14.87 -17.88 16.69
C ALA A 264 -15.34 -19.21 16.08
N GLU A 265 -15.23 -19.34 14.77
CA GLU A 265 -15.36 -20.63 14.12
C GLU A 265 -14.26 -21.51 14.70
N ALA A 266 -14.73 -22.59 15.32
CA ALA A 266 -13.91 -23.63 15.89
C ALA A 266 -12.85 -24.05 14.86
N GLY A 267 -11.60 -24.14 15.32
CA GLY A 267 -10.49 -24.57 14.49
C GLY A 267 -10.69 -25.97 13.96
N ASP A 268 -11.24 -26.06 12.76
CA ASP A 268 -11.06 -27.23 11.92
C ASP A 268 -9.69 -27.10 11.27
N SER A 269 -8.86 -28.09 11.55
CA SER A 269 -7.59 -28.30 10.88
C SER A 269 -7.85 -28.36 9.37
N VAL A 270 -7.56 -27.27 8.68
CA VAL A 270 -7.64 -27.24 7.21
C VAL A 270 -6.47 -28.07 6.69
N ASP A 271 -6.75 -29.32 6.36
CA ASP A 271 -5.89 -30.10 5.48
C ASP A 271 -5.62 -29.29 4.22
N ALA A 272 -4.35 -29.18 3.84
CA ALA A 272 -3.94 -28.47 2.65
C ALA A 272 -4.73 -29.04 1.45
N PRO A 273 -5.43 -28.20 0.66
CA PRO A 273 -6.21 -28.69 -0.46
C PRO A 273 -5.28 -29.43 -1.42
N ALA A 274 -5.69 -30.65 -1.81
CA ALA A 274 -5.00 -31.45 -2.80
C ALA A 274 -4.74 -30.60 -4.05
N LEU A 275 -3.53 -30.66 -4.59
CA LEU A 275 -3.12 -29.93 -5.80
C LEU A 275 -4.14 -30.15 -6.90
N ASP A 276 -4.72 -29.05 -7.42
CA ASP A 276 -5.68 -29.06 -8.53
C ASP A 276 -5.10 -29.88 -9.71
N PRO A 277 -5.78 -30.95 -10.18
CA PRO A 277 -5.28 -31.79 -11.28
C PRO A 277 -5.08 -31.04 -12.60
N ARG A 278 -5.50 -29.77 -12.68
CA ARG A 278 -5.25 -28.89 -13.83
C ARG A 278 -3.85 -28.28 -13.86
N ILE A 279 -3.03 -28.52 -12.81
CA ILE A 279 -1.61 -28.16 -12.79
C ILE A 279 -0.85 -29.42 -13.24
N PRO A 280 -0.36 -29.52 -14.50
CA PRO A 280 0.33 -30.71 -14.95
C PRO A 280 1.66 -30.88 -14.20
N PRO A 281 2.09 -32.12 -13.92
CA PRO A 281 3.36 -32.41 -13.25
C PRO A 281 4.56 -31.90 -14.06
N ASP A 282 5.61 -31.50 -13.36
CA ASP A 282 6.88 -31.10 -13.96
C ASP A 282 7.48 -32.23 -14.82
N ARG A 283 7.89 -31.82 -16.02
CA ARG A 283 8.99 -32.48 -16.75
C ARG A 283 10.20 -31.55 -16.77
#